data_ac0f92311ad6981782a43d546723be10
#
_entry.id   ac0f92311ad6981782a43d546723be10
#
_cell.length_a   1.000
_cell.length_b   1.000
_cell.length_c   1.000
_cell.angle_alpha   90.00
_cell.angle_beta   90.00
_cell.angle_gamma   90.00
#
_symmetry.space_group_name_H-M   'P 1'
#
loop_
_entity.id
_entity.type
_entity.pdbx_description
1 polymer ?
#
loop_
_entity_poly.entity_id
_entity_poly.type
_entity_poly.pdbx_seq_one_letter_code
_entity_poly.pdbx_strand_id
1 'polypeptide(L)'
;MKPKKNVYSLVPYVIFVLLAGVPTCYADSSSVETTAKEVKKEMQDLLKTLKSYTAEQRDEAVEKTEKALDKLDKRIDALEARIDKNWNTMTKEAREEARANMKALRKQRTQVAEWYGSMKNSSASAWEHMKQGFSDAYKKLEEAWEKSEKEFDSEK
;
A
#
# COMPACT_ATOMS: atom_id res chain seq x y z
N MET A 1 33.33 -64.20 24.46
CA MET A 1 34.48 -63.89 25.32
C MET A 1 34.68 -62.37 25.35
N LYS A 2 34.71 -61.84 26.60
CA LYS A 2 35.01 -60.44 26.99
C LYS A 2 36.45 -60.06 26.55
N PRO A 3 36.92 -58.79 26.68
CA PRO A 3 36.44 -57.73 27.58
C PRO A 3 36.41 -56.28 27.06
N LYS A 4 35.66 -55.47 27.78
CA LYS A 4 35.68 -54.05 28.14
C LYS A 4 37.04 -53.32 28.04
N LYS A 5 37.04 -52.08 27.64
CA LYS A 5 37.81 -50.99 28.34
C LYS A 5 37.11 -49.63 28.17
N ASN A 6 36.69 -49.10 29.35
CA ASN A 6 36.37 -47.71 29.58
C ASN A 6 37.64 -46.86 29.45
N VAL A 7 37.53 -45.69 28.89
CA VAL A 7 38.47 -44.59 29.17
C VAL A 7 37.64 -43.33 29.37
N TYR A 8 37.54 -42.92 30.60
CA TYR A 8 37.10 -41.57 31.02
C TYR A 8 38.17 -40.58 30.55
N SER A 9 37.77 -39.55 29.78
CA SER A 9 38.63 -38.39 29.55
C SER A 9 37.85 -37.12 29.87
N LEU A 10 38.29 -36.55 30.87
CA LEU A 10 38.14 -35.22 31.49
C LEU A 10 37.53 -34.14 30.61
N VAL A 11 36.42 -33.60 31.11
CA VAL A 11 35.75 -32.39 30.62
C VAL A 11 36.49 -31.19 31.24
N PRO A 12 36.91 -30.20 30.44
CA PRO A 12 37.08 -28.86 30.98
C PRO A 12 35.74 -28.10 30.84
N TYR A 13 35.28 -27.67 31.97
CA TYR A 13 34.13 -26.81 32.20
C TYR A 13 34.43 -25.45 31.60
N VAL A 14 33.88 -25.20 30.37
CA VAL A 14 33.87 -23.86 29.81
C VAL A 14 32.59 -23.18 30.26
N ILE A 15 32.74 -22.24 31.14
CA ILE A 15 31.67 -21.31 31.55
C ILE A 15 31.27 -20.50 30.35
N PHE A 16 30.12 -20.85 29.75
CA PHE A 16 29.49 -20.05 28.72
C PHE A 16 28.65 -18.99 29.44
N VAL A 17 29.18 -17.77 29.48
CA VAL A 17 28.45 -16.59 29.95
C VAL A 17 27.29 -16.39 28.98
N LEU A 18 26.08 -16.69 29.44
CA LEU A 18 24.83 -16.33 28.79
C LEU A 18 24.70 -14.81 28.82
N LEU A 19 25.21 -14.14 27.76
CA LEU A 19 24.72 -12.84 27.37
C LEU A 19 23.31 -13.06 26.85
N ALA A 20 22.33 -12.75 27.72
CA ALA A 20 20.94 -12.62 27.35
C ALA A 20 20.83 -11.51 26.27
N GLY A 21 21.00 -11.90 25.00
CA GLY A 21 20.60 -11.09 23.88
C GLY A 21 19.09 -10.99 23.93
N VAL A 22 18.56 -9.86 24.41
CA VAL A 22 17.17 -9.47 24.16
C VAL A 22 16.96 -9.56 22.65
N PRO A 23 16.00 -10.35 22.15
CA PRO A 23 15.57 -10.22 20.77
C PRO A 23 15.00 -8.81 20.66
N THR A 24 15.77 -7.87 20.14
CA THR A 24 15.18 -6.68 19.53
C THR A 24 14.28 -7.22 18.46
N CYS A 25 12.96 -7.29 18.73
CA CYS A 25 11.97 -7.24 17.70
C CYS A 25 12.25 -5.94 16.91
N TYR A 26 13.10 -6.03 15.93
CA TYR A 26 12.96 -5.18 14.76
C TYR A 26 11.60 -5.57 14.19
N ALA A 27 10.55 -4.88 14.68
CA ALA A 27 9.41 -4.65 13.86
C ALA A 27 10.03 -4.09 12.57
N ASP A 28 10.03 -4.91 11.54
CA ASP A 28 10.28 -4.51 10.16
C ASP A 28 9.20 -3.48 9.81
N SER A 29 9.41 -2.27 10.28
CA SER A 29 8.87 -1.09 9.66
C SER A 29 9.77 -0.82 8.44
N SER A 30 9.85 -1.77 7.53
CA SER A 30 9.87 -1.44 6.13
C SER A 30 8.52 -0.77 5.90
N SER A 31 8.34 0.40 6.52
CA SER A 31 7.45 1.42 6.06
C SER A 31 7.82 1.53 4.60
N VAL A 32 6.96 0.97 3.77
CA VAL A 32 7.00 1.13 2.34
C VAL A 32 6.92 2.63 2.11
N GLU A 33 8.05 3.28 2.16
CA GLU A 33 8.25 4.63 1.65
C GLU A 33 8.17 4.49 0.14
N THR A 34 6.97 4.07 -0.27
CA THR A 34 6.63 3.89 -1.67
C THR A 34 6.54 5.29 -2.22
N THR A 35 7.48 5.65 -3.08
CA THR A 35 7.53 6.98 -3.66
C THR A 35 6.24 7.27 -4.44
N ALA A 36 5.81 8.53 -4.50
CA ALA A 36 4.69 8.98 -5.33
C ALA A 36 4.76 8.41 -6.75
N LYS A 37 5.97 8.28 -7.29
CA LYS A 37 6.24 7.71 -8.61
C LYS A 37 5.85 6.23 -8.72
N GLU A 38 6.08 5.43 -7.69
CA GLU A 38 5.71 4.02 -7.70
C GLU A 38 4.20 3.84 -7.61
N VAL A 39 3.52 4.63 -6.77
CA VAL A 39 2.05 4.64 -6.68
C VAL A 39 1.45 5.00 -8.03
N LYS A 40 1.93 6.08 -8.66
CA LYS A 40 1.50 6.50 -9.99
C LYS A 40 1.67 5.38 -11.02
N LYS A 41 2.84 4.75 -11.05
CA LYS A 41 3.10 3.64 -11.97
C LYS A 41 2.11 2.49 -11.79
N GLU A 42 1.86 2.07 -10.55
CA GLU A 42 0.91 1.01 -10.27
C GLU A 42 -0.52 1.38 -10.68
N MET A 43 -0.92 2.65 -10.47
CA MET A 43 -2.22 3.15 -10.92
C MET A 43 -2.34 3.09 -12.45
N GLN A 44 -1.32 3.50 -13.17
CA GLN A 44 -1.27 3.46 -14.63
C GLN A 44 -1.25 2.03 -15.17
N ASP A 45 -0.51 1.12 -14.53
CA ASP A 45 -0.44 -0.30 -14.90
C ASP A 45 -1.81 -0.97 -14.72
N LEU A 46 -2.55 -0.65 -13.64
CA LEU A 46 -3.92 -1.12 -13.47
C LEU A 46 -4.83 -0.65 -14.63
N LEU A 47 -4.81 0.65 -14.95
CA LEU A 47 -5.62 1.20 -16.04
C LEU A 47 -5.29 0.58 -17.39
N LYS A 48 -4.00 0.36 -17.66
CA LYS A 48 -3.55 -0.30 -18.89
C LYS A 48 -4.05 -1.74 -18.96
N THR A 49 -3.93 -2.47 -17.88
CA THR A 49 -4.40 -3.86 -17.78
C THR A 49 -5.92 -3.93 -17.91
N LEU A 50 -6.65 -3.05 -17.22
CA LEU A 50 -8.12 -3.03 -17.26
C LEU A 50 -8.66 -2.82 -18.68
N LYS A 51 -8.00 -2.00 -19.49
CA LYS A 51 -8.40 -1.77 -20.89
C LYS A 51 -8.39 -3.04 -21.75
N SER A 52 -7.55 -4.01 -21.43
CA SER A 52 -7.42 -5.25 -22.20
C SER A 52 -8.48 -6.30 -21.86
N TYR A 53 -9.23 -6.14 -20.78
CA TYR A 53 -10.22 -7.12 -20.35
C TYR A 53 -11.54 -6.99 -21.13
N THR A 54 -12.03 -8.12 -21.62
CA THR A 54 -13.36 -8.25 -22.25
C THR A 54 -14.45 -8.48 -21.20
N ALA A 55 -15.72 -8.47 -21.61
CA ALA A 55 -16.84 -8.76 -20.72
C ALA A 55 -16.79 -10.18 -20.12
N GLU A 56 -16.24 -11.16 -20.85
CA GLU A 56 -16.06 -12.53 -20.40
C GLU A 56 -14.99 -12.65 -19.31
N GLN A 57 -14.04 -11.70 -19.27
CA GLN A 57 -12.96 -11.63 -18.29
C GLN A 57 -13.28 -10.68 -17.12
N ARG A 58 -14.54 -10.20 -17.04
CA ARG A 58 -14.98 -9.22 -16.04
C ARG A 58 -14.58 -9.62 -14.60
N ASP A 59 -14.84 -10.86 -14.21
CA ASP A 59 -14.63 -11.29 -12.82
C ASP A 59 -13.15 -11.27 -12.45
N GLU A 60 -12.25 -11.62 -13.36
CA GLU A 60 -10.80 -11.49 -13.18
C GLU A 60 -10.38 -10.01 -13.06
N ALA A 61 -10.93 -9.14 -13.93
CA ALA A 61 -10.66 -7.72 -13.90
C ALA A 61 -11.13 -7.07 -12.58
N VAL A 62 -12.29 -7.47 -12.08
CA VAL A 62 -12.85 -7.03 -10.81
C VAL A 62 -11.96 -7.42 -9.64
N GLU A 63 -11.52 -8.70 -9.57
CA GLU A 63 -10.63 -9.19 -8.51
C GLU A 63 -9.28 -8.44 -8.49
N LYS A 64 -8.67 -8.23 -9.65
CA LYS A 64 -7.42 -7.46 -9.76
C LYS A 64 -7.61 -5.99 -9.35
N THR A 65 -8.73 -5.40 -9.74
CA THR A 65 -9.06 -4.03 -9.36
C THR A 65 -9.26 -3.91 -7.85
N GLU A 66 -9.95 -4.86 -7.21
CA GLU A 66 -10.16 -4.89 -5.76
C GLU A 66 -8.83 -4.88 -5.00
N LYS A 67 -7.92 -5.79 -5.37
CA LYS A 67 -6.58 -5.87 -4.76
C LYS A 67 -5.78 -4.57 -4.91
N ALA A 68 -5.89 -3.92 -6.07
CA ALA A 68 -5.23 -2.64 -6.31
C ALA A 68 -5.82 -1.50 -5.46
N LEU A 69 -7.15 -1.48 -5.30
CA LEU A 69 -7.83 -0.51 -4.45
C LEU A 69 -7.50 -0.69 -2.98
N ASP A 70 -7.46 -1.94 -2.47
CA ASP A 70 -7.05 -2.24 -1.09
C ASP A 70 -5.61 -1.78 -0.81
N LYS A 71 -4.72 -1.95 -1.77
CA LYS A 71 -3.34 -1.47 -1.66
C LYS A 71 -3.28 0.05 -1.63
N LEU A 72 -4.07 0.71 -2.48
CA LEU A 72 -4.14 2.17 -2.53
C LEU A 72 -4.74 2.75 -1.24
N ASP A 73 -5.76 2.12 -0.66
CA ASP A 73 -6.35 2.55 0.61
C ASP A 73 -5.31 2.57 1.74
N LYS A 74 -4.50 1.51 1.85
CA LYS A 74 -3.40 1.46 2.83
C LYS A 74 -2.38 2.59 2.63
N ARG A 75 -2.14 3.01 1.39
CA ARG A 75 -1.24 4.11 1.08
C ARG A 75 -1.84 5.47 1.41
N ILE A 76 -3.15 5.65 1.16
CA ILE A 76 -3.87 6.86 1.57
C ILE A 76 -3.82 7.00 3.10
N ASP A 77 -4.05 5.92 3.83
CA ASP A 77 -3.96 5.92 5.29
C ASP A 77 -2.52 6.19 5.78
N ALA A 78 -1.52 5.65 5.10
CA ALA A 78 -0.11 5.92 5.43
C ALA A 78 0.27 7.40 5.17
N LEU A 79 -0.22 8.00 4.08
CA LEU A 79 -0.01 9.42 3.78
C LEU A 79 -0.67 10.30 4.87
N GLU A 80 -1.90 10.00 5.26
CA GLU A 80 -2.59 10.70 6.34
C GLU A 80 -1.81 10.61 7.66
N ALA A 81 -1.34 9.41 8.03
CA ALA A 81 -0.53 9.21 9.22
C ALA A 81 0.80 10.00 9.18
N ARG A 82 1.43 10.14 7.99
CA ARG A 82 2.63 10.98 7.81
C ARG A 82 2.30 12.46 8.03
N ILE A 83 1.19 12.94 7.49
CA ILE A 83 0.71 14.32 7.69
C ILE A 83 0.47 14.57 9.18
N ASP A 84 -0.25 13.67 9.87
CA ASP A 84 -0.54 13.78 11.30
C ASP A 84 0.73 13.81 12.15
N LYS A 85 1.71 12.96 11.84
CA LYS A 85 3.00 12.92 12.53
C LYS A 85 3.76 14.25 12.43
N ASN A 86 3.69 14.90 11.29
CA ASN A 86 4.41 16.15 11.02
C ASN A 86 3.55 17.40 11.32
N TRP A 87 2.30 17.23 11.72
CA TRP A 87 1.32 18.29 11.89
C TRP A 87 1.82 19.49 12.69
N ASN A 88 2.52 19.23 13.81
CA ASN A 88 2.98 20.28 14.70
C ASN A 88 4.16 21.08 14.15
N THR A 89 4.89 20.55 13.18
CA THR A 89 6.04 21.19 12.54
C THR A 89 5.64 21.96 11.27
N MET A 90 4.45 21.69 10.71
CA MET A 90 3.95 22.35 9.52
C MET A 90 3.52 23.77 9.79
N THR A 91 3.67 24.65 8.78
CA THR A 91 3.10 26.01 8.80
C THR A 91 1.57 25.96 8.79
N LYS A 92 0.92 27.09 9.09
CA LYS A 92 -0.56 27.15 9.04
C LYS A 92 -1.07 26.89 7.62
N GLU A 93 -0.42 27.48 6.64
CA GLU A 93 -0.76 27.37 5.22
C GLU A 93 -0.64 25.90 4.76
N ALA A 94 0.47 25.23 5.09
CA ALA A 94 0.70 23.83 4.78
C ALA A 94 -0.35 22.90 5.42
N ARG A 95 -0.77 23.16 6.66
CA ARG A 95 -1.86 22.40 7.30
C ARG A 95 -3.19 22.55 6.58
N GLU A 96 -3.52 23.78 6.16
CA GLU A 96 -4.76 24.06 5.41
C GLU A 96 -4.73 23.35 4.05
N GLU A 97 -3.60 23.38 3.36
CA GLU A 97 -3.41 22.72 2.09
C GLU A 97 -3.45 21.19 2.20
N ALA A 98 -2.74 20.60 3.17
CA ALA A 98 -2.77 19.17 3.45
C ALA A 98 -4.20 18.68 3.72
N ARG A 99 -5.00 19.39 4.54
CA ARG A 99 -6.41 19.06 4.77
C ARG A 99 -7.25 19.12 3.50
N ALA A 100 -7.06 20.16 2.68
CA ALA A 100 -7.81 20.32 1.44
C ALA A 100 -7.49 19.18 0.45
N ASN A 101 -6.20 18.84 0.31
CA ASN A 101 -5.74 17.78 -0.57
C ASN A 101 -6.20 16.39 -0.10
N MET A 102 -6.11 16.08 1.19
CA MET A 102 -6.63 14.83 1.76
C MET A 102 -8.14 14.70 1.58
N LYS A 103 -8.89 15.78 1.79
CA LYS A 103 -10.34 15.81 1.52
C LYS A 103 -10.66 15.53 0.05
N ALA A 104 -9.91 16.13 -0.87
CA ALA A 104 -10.07 15.91 -2.31
C ALA A 104 -9.72 14.45 -2.68
N LEU A 105 -8.62 13.91 -2.15
CA LEU A 105 -8.17 12.55 -2.38
C LEU A 105 -9.23 11.52 -1.91
N ARG A 106 -9.75 11.66 -0.71
CA ARG A 106 -10.81 10.78 -0.18
C ARG A 106 -12.11 10.89 -0.98
N LYS A 107 -12.47 12.10 -1.45
CA LYS A 107 -13.62 12.29 -2.34
C LYS A 107 -13.44 11.53 -3.66
N GLN A 108 -12.28 11.63 -4.30
CA GLN A 108 -12.00 10.90 -5.53
C GLN A 108 -11.99 9.38 -5.28
N ARG A 109 -11.44 8.93 -4.14
CA ARG A 109 -11.48 7.51 -3.76
C ARG A 109 -12.93 6.99 -3.61
N THR A 110 -13.82 7.79 -3.05
CA THR A 110 -15.25 7.44 -2.96
C THR A 110 -15.89 7.29 -4.35
N GLN A 111 -15.61 8.21 -5.26
CA GLN A 111 -16.11 8.12 -6.65
C GLN A 111 -15.58 6.88 -7.38
N VAL A 112 -14.32 6.53 -7.15
CA VAL A 112 -13.75 5.27 -7.69
C VAL A 112 -14.47 4.05 -7.11
N ALA A 113 -14.81 4.05 -5.81
CA ALA A 113 -15.56 2.95 -5.19
C ALA A 113 -16.96 2.78 -5.80
N GLU A 114 -17.64 3.87 -6.10
CA GLU A 114 -18.97 3.87 -6.75
C GLU A 114 -18.88 3.24 -8.16
N TRP A 115 -17.89 3.66 -8.95
CA TRP A 115 -17.66 3.10 -10.27
C TRP A 115 -17.20 1.64 -10.23
N TYR A 116 -16.38 1.27 -9.23
CA TYR A 116 -15.99 -0.13 -9.00
C TYR A 116 -17.22 -0.99 -8.70
N GLY A 117 -18.11 -0.53 -7.83
CA GLY A 117 -19.36 -1.22 -7.53
C GLY A 117 -20.24 -1.41 -8.78
N SER A 118 -20.33 -0.37 -9.62
CA SER A 118 -21.05 -0.41 -10.89
C SER A 118 -20.43 -1.38 -11.88
N MET A 119 -19.11 -1.40 -11.98
CA MET A 119 -18.34 -2.30 -12.85
C MET A 119 -18.50 -3.78 -12.39
N LYS A 120 -18.40 -4.04 -11.10
CA LYS A 120 -18.57 -5.38 -10.51
C LYS A 120 -19.94 -5.99 -10.81
N ASN A 121 -20.99 -5.16 -10.80
CA ASN A 121 -22.37 -5.60 -11.02
C ASN A 121 -22.87 -5.37 -12.45
N SER A 122 -21.99 -5.04 -13.39
CA SER A 122 -22.40 -4.75 -14.76
C SER A 122 -22.80 -5.99 -15.54
N SER A 123 -23.75 -5.83 -16.46
CA SER A 123 -24.01 -6.82 -17.51
C SER A 123 -22.90 -6.79 -18.57
N ALA A 124 -22.81 -7.82 -19.42
CA ALA A 124 -21.86 -7.85 -20.52
C ALA A 124 -22.02 -6.64 -21.45
N SER A 125 -23.25 -6.21 -21.70
CA SER A 125 -23.55 -5.03 -22.56
C SER A 125 -23.15 -3.70 -21.91
N ALA A 126 -23.13 -3.61 -20.57
CA ALA A 126 -22.75 -2.40 -19.83
C ALA A 126 -21.25 -2.35 -19.48
N TRP A 127 -20.53 -3.47 -19.62
CA TRP A 127 -19.14 -3.63 -19.19
C TRP A 127 -18.22 -2.50 -19.65
N GLU A 128 -18.20 -2.23 -20.96
CA GLU A 128 -17.31 -1.20 -21.54
C GLU A 128 -17.62 0.19 -20.98
N HIS A 129 -18.89 0.53 -20.80
CA HIS A 129 -19.29 1.81 -20.23
C HIS A 129 -18.85 1.95 -18.76
N MET A 130 -19.05 0.91 -17.96
CA MET A 130 -18.67 0.92 -16.53
C MET A 130 -17.14 0.93 -16.36
N LYS A 131 -16.43 0.17 -17.19
CA LYS A 131 -14.97 0.17 -17.26
C LYS A 131 -14.41 1.55 -17.62
N GLN A 132 -15.04 2.25 -18.56
CA GLN A 132 -14.63 3.61 -18.92
C GLN A 132 -14.88 4.59 -17.77
N GLY A 133 -16.05 4.57 -17.16
CA GLY A 133 -16.37 5.42 -15.99
C GLY A 133 -15.42 5.21 -14.82
N PHE A 134 -15.11 3.95 -14.52
CA PHE A 134 -14.07 3.61 -13.52
C PHE A 134 -12.71 4.20 -13.90
N SER A 135 -12.29 4.02 -15.16
CA SER A 135 -10.99 4.51 -15.62
C SER A 135 -10.86 6.03 -15.51
N ASP A 136 -11.93 6.76 -15.81
CA ASP A 136 -11.93 8.23 -15.72
C ASP A 136 -11.95 8.73 -14.27
N ALA A 137 -12.68 8.05 -13.37
CA ALA A 137 -12.63 8.34 -11.94
C ALA A 137 -11.25 8.02 -11.33
N TYR A 138 -10.63 6.92 -11.77
CA TYR A 138 -9.32 6.50 -11.29
C TYR A 138 -8.20 7.44 -11.71
N LYS A 139 -8.26 8.05 -12.89
CA LYS A 139 -7.31 9.11 -13.32
C LYS A 139 -7.42 10.35 -12.43
N LYS A 140 -8.64 10.77 -12.08
CA LYS A 140 -8.84 11.90 -11.16
C LYS A 140 -8.30 11.59 -9.76
N LEU A 141 -8.37 10.33 -9.33
CA LEU A 141 -7.77 9.87 -8.09
C LEU A 141 -6.23 9.92 -8.17
N GLU A 142 -5.63 9.52 -9.31
CA GLU A 142 -4.19 9.65 -9.57
C GLU A 142 -3.72 11.10 -9.46
N GLU A 143 -4.43 12.04 -10.10
CA GLU A 143 -4.13 13.47 -10.02
C GLU A 143 -4.22 14.02 -8.58
N ALA A 144 -5.24 13.60 -7.83
CA ALA A 144 -5.41 13.99 -6.44
C ALA A 144 -4.31 13.40 -5.54
N TRP A 145 -3.86 12.17 -5.82
CA TRP A 145 -2.73 11.54 -5.15
C TRP A 145 -1.44 12.33 -5.38
N GLU A 146 -1.10 12.60 -6.64
CA GLU A 146 0.12 13.35 -7.00
C GLU A 146 0.17 14.73 -6.33
N LYS A 147 -0.98 15.40 -6.28
CA LYS A 147 -1.06 16.71 -5.62
C LYS A 147 -0.80 16.59 -4.13
N SER A 148 -1.40 15.61 -3.47
CA SER A 148 -1.25 15.39 -2.03
C SER A 148 0.20 15.04 -1.64
N GLU A 149 0.90 14.25 -2.45
CA GLU A 149 2.30 13.86 -2.23
C GLU A 149 3.26 15.01 -2.47
N LYS A 150 3.09 15.77 -3.56
CA LYS A 150 3.97 16.91 -3.90
C LYS A 150 4.03 17.93 -2.82
N GLU A 151 2.88 18.33 -2.28
CA GLU A 151 2.81 19.34 -1.23
C GLU A 151 3.53 18.85 0.04
N PHE A 152 3.40 17.56 0.35
CA PHE A 152 4.05 17.00 1.52
C PHE A 152 5.57 16.87 1.37
N ASP A 153 6.08 16.55 0.17
CA ASP A 153 7.52 16.40 -0.09
C ASP A 153 8.24 17.75 -0.31
N SER A 154 7.54 18.80 -0.70
CA SER A 154 8.12 20.12 -0.91
C SER A 154 8.51 20.86 0.39
N GLU A 155 8.07 20.33 1.55
CA GLU A 155 8.34 20.91 2.87
C GLU A 155 9.51 20.24 3.63
N LYS A 156 10.23 19.30 2.99
CA LYS A 156 11.46 18.72 3.54
C LYS A 156 12.69 19.47 3.05
#